data_98815c6df1147f8bc519802abd107aa2
#
_entry.id   98815c6df1147f8bc519802abd107aa2
#
_cell.length_a   1.000
_cell.length_b   1.000
_cell.length_c   1.000
_cell.angle_alpha   90.00
_cell.angle_beta   90.00
_cell.angle_gamma   90.00
#
_symmetry.space_group_name_H-M   'P 1'
#
loop_
_entity.id
_entity.type
_entity.pdbx_description
1 polymer ?
#
loop_
_entity_poly.entity_id
_entity_poly.type
_entity_poly.pdbx_seq_one_letter_code
_entity_poly.pdbx_strand_id
1 'polypeptide(L)'
;MMLQITTIRKLRLTCVAVFATLAALAFGGQALAAQPAATPGAAAPVRVAFETSEGRIVVEVLPDKAPKTVANFVQYVKDGFYDDTIFHRVIKGFMIQGGGFTAAMAQKPTRPPVPIESNNGLKNVRGSLAMARTMDPNSATAQFFINVVDNAFLDYPGQDGAGYTVFGRVVEGMDVVDKIRAVPTGGGDVPRTTVLIKSARLVN
;
A
#
# COMPACT_ATOMS: atom_id res chain seq x y z
N MET A 1 18.41 -18.13 -74.23
CA MET A 1 19.85 -18.18 -74.53
C MET A 1 20.51 -18.80 -73.31
N MET A 2 20.63 -20.15 -73.35
CA MET A 2 21.91 -20.84 -73.42
C MET A 2 22.81 -20.51 -72.23
N LEU A 3 23.45 -21.39 -71.50
CA LEU A 3 23.87 -22.77 -71.73
C LEU A 3 24.53 -23.30 -70.48
N GLN A 4 24.31 -24.51 -70.15
CA GLN A 4 25.26 -25.64 -69.91
C GLN A 4 25.89 -25.75 -68.52
N ILE A 5 25.53 -26.73 -67.73
CA ILE A 5 26.12 -28.11 -67.61
C ILE A 5 27.60 -28.07 -67.16
N THR A 6 27.91 -28.69 -66.05
CA THR A 6 28.83 -29.87 -66.05
C THR A 6 28.81 -30.58 -64.68
N THR A 7 28.47 -31.83 -64.76
CA THR A 7 28.59 -32.91 -63.79
C THR A 7 30.05 -33.38 -63.67
N ILE A 8 30.53 -33.68 -62.47
CA ILE A 8 31.59 -34.68 -62.27
C ILE A 8 31.32 -35.52 -61.01
N ARG A 9 31.38 -36.81 -61.27
CA ARG A 9 31.23 -38.03 -60.49
C ARG A 9 32.45 -38.41 -59.67
N LYS A 10 32.21 -39.29 -58.69
CA LYS A 10 33.09 -40.29 -58.05
C LYS A 10 33.88 -39.80 -56.86
N LEU A 11 33.96 -40.50 -55.73
CA LEU A 11 34.39 -41.88 -55.55
C LEU A 11 34.09 -42.34 -54.12
N ARG A 12 33.73 -43.59 -53.99
CA ARG A 12 33.50 -44.33 -52.75
C ARG A 12 34.79 -44.43 -51.90
N LEU A 13 34.67 -44.33 -50.58
CA LEU A 13 35.46 -45.19 -49.71
C LEU A 13 34.72 -45.51 -48.44
N THR A 14 34.52 -46.78 -48.22
CA THR A 14 33.93 -47.42 -47.05
C THR A 14 34.98 -47.49 -45.94
N CYS A 15 34.67 -46.97 -44.77
CA CYS A 15 35.35 -47.36 -43.55
C CYS A 15 34.33 -47.62 -42.46
N VAL A 16 34.21 -48.90 -42.11
CA VAL A 16 33.49 -49.39 -40.94
C VAL A 16 34.32 -49.05 -39.71
N ALA A 17 33.81 -48.31 -38.78
CA ALA A 17 34.33 -48.19 -37.45
C ALA A 17 33.21 -48.32 -36.44
N VAL A 18 33.28 -49.39 -35.70
CA VAL A 18 32.44 -49.72 -34.55
C VAL A 18 32.75 -48.70 -33.47
N PHE A 19 31.76 -47.94 -33.01
CA PHE A 19 31.85 -47.16 -31.78
C PHE A 19 30.77 -47.55 -30.83
N ALA A 20 31.27 -47.94 -29.66
CA ALA A 20 30.52 -48.33 -28.50
C ALA A 20 29.59 -47.20 -28.00
N THR A 21 28.37 -47.57 -27.73
CA THR A 21 27.36 -46.72 -27.04
C THR A 21 27.75 -46.48 -25.59
N LEU A 22 28.17 -45.25 -25.29
CA LEU A 22 28.27 -44.75 -23.91
C LEU A 22 27.03 -43.91 -23.66
N ALA A 23 26.07 -44.47 -22.91
CA ALA A 23 24.89 -43.73 -22.43
C ALA A 23 25.35 -42.79 -21.31
N ALA A 24 25.48 -41.50 -21.60
CA ALA A 24 25.64 -40.46 -20.60
C ALA A 24 24.27 -40.05 -20.05
N LEU A 25 23.99 -40.50 -18.83
CA LEU A 25 22.85 -40.01 -18.02
C LEU A 25 23.13 -38.54 -17.69
N ALA A 26 22.48 -37.60 -18.41
CA ALA A 26 22.44 -36.23 -18.04
C ALA A 26 21.45 -36.06 -16.85
N PHE A 27 22.02 -36.00 -15.65
CA PHE A 27 21.29 -35.47 -14.49
C PHE A 27 21.03 -33.99 -14.72
N GLY A 28 19.79 -33.66 -15.13
CA GLY A 28 19.31 -32.29 -15.17
C GLY A 28 19.20 -31.75 -13.75
N GLY A 29 20.24 -31.06 -13.30
CA GLY A 29 20.20 -30.26 -12.09
C GLY A 29 19.20 -29.12 -12.29
N GLN A 30 18.01 -29.25 -11.72
CA GLN A 30 17.10 -28.11 -11.55
C GLN A 30 17.77 -27.15 -10.57
N ALA A 31 18.21 -26.01 -11.10
CA ALA A 31 18.62 -24.90 -10.25
C ALA A 31 17.36 -24.44 -9.48
N LEU A 32 17.27 -24.79 -8.19
CA LEU A 32 16.35 -24.11 -7.28
C LEU A 32 16.72 -22.63 -7.30
N ALA A 33 15.84 -21.81 -7.89
CA ALA A 33 15.95 -20.38 -7.75
C ALA A 33 15.89 -20.07 -6.26
N ALA A 34 17.02 -19.62 -5.69
CA ALA A 34 17.07 -19.16 -4.31
C ALA A 34 16.11 -17.97 -4.17
N GLN A 35 15.03 -18.16 -3.41
CA GLN A 35 14.22 -17.06 -2.95
C GLN A 35 15.13 -16.11 -2.16
N PRO A 36 15.06 -14.77 -2.41
CA PRO A 36 15.84 -13.84 -1.61
C PRO A 36 15.48 -14.06 -0.13
N ALA A 37 16.49 -14.41 0.66
CA ALA A 37 16.35 -14.59 2.10
C ALA A 37 15.80 -13.27 2.68
N ALA A 38 14.69 -13.35 3.41
CA ALA A 38 14.18 -12.22 4.18
C ALA A 38 15.30 -11.73 5.12
N THR A 39 15.59 -10.45 5.08
CA THR A 39 16.58 -9.81 5.95
C THR A 39 16.21 -10.08 7.41
N PRO A 40 17.07 -10.70 8.22
CA PRO A 40 16.76 -10.94 9.63
C PRO A 40 16.67 -9.60 10.36
N GLY A 41 15.48 -9.26 10.87
CA GLY A 41 15.27 -8.09 11.71
C GLY A 41 14.15 -7.13 11.31
N ALA A 42 13.56 -7.24 10.13
CA ALA A 42 12.34 -6.50 9.83
C ALA A 42 11.15 -7.18 10.51
N ALA A 43 10.55 -6.53 11.50
CA ALA A 43 9.27 -6.96 12.03
C ALA A 43 8.28 -7.16 10.89
N ALA A 44 7.47 -8.22 10.94
CA ALA A 44 6.47 -8.46 9.89
C ALA A 44 5.59 -7.21 9.72
N PRO A 45 5.28 -6.82 8.48
CA PRO A 45 4.50 -5.63 8.24
C PRO A 45 3.13 -5.75 8.93
N VAL A 46 2.77 -4.73 9.70
CA VAL A 46 1.47 -4.67 10.38
C VAL A 46 0.46 -4.15 9.39
N ARG A 47 -0.57 -4.95 9.11
CA ARG A 47 -1.64 -4.59 8.18
C ARG A 47 -2.98 -4.45 8.88
N VAL A 48 -3.79 -3.52 8.41
CA VAL A 48 -5.14 -3.27 8.89
C VAL A 48 -6.09 -3.28 7.70
N ALA A 49 -7.13 -4.10 7.78
CA ALA A 49 -8.24 -4.08 6.83
C ALA A 49 -9.38 -3.23 7.36
N PHE A 50 -9.82 -2.27 6.56
CA PHE A 50 -11.06 -1.53 6.73
C PHE A 50 -12.14 -2.15 5.85
N GLU A 51 -13.21 -2.65 6.46
CA GLU A 51 -14.42 -3.01 5.73
C GLU A 51 -15.32 -1.77 5.66
N THR A 52 -15.52 -1.23 4.48
CA THR A 52 -16.32 -0.02 4.28
C THR A 52 -17.64 -0.31 3.55
N SER A 53 -18.52 0.70 3.46
CA SER A 53 -19.73 0.61 2.61
C SER A 53 -19.40 0.51 1.12
N GLU A 54 -18.21 0.99 0.71
CA GLU A 54 -17.76 1.03 -0.69
C GLU A 54 -16.87 -0.16 -1.09
N GLY A 55 -16.42 -0.96 -0.10
CA GLY A 55 -15.54 -2.11 -0.28
C GLY A 55 -14.42 -2.15 0.76
N ARG A 56 -13.52 -3.10 0.56
CA ARG A 56 -12.39 -3.34 1.46
C ARG A 56 -11.16 -2.52 1.06
N ILE A 57 -10.49 -1.93 2.06
CA ILE A 57 -9.21 -1.24 1.92
C ILE A 57 -8.23 -1.88 2.90
N VAL A 58 -7.05 -2.29 2.44
CA VAL A 58 -5.98 -2.77 3.33
C VAL A 58 -4.85 -1.76 3.34
N VAL A 59 -4.46 -1.35 4.54
CA VAL A 59 -3.31 -0.47 4.77
C VAL A 59 -2.19 -1.21 5.48
N GLU A 60 -0.97 -0.93 5.09
CA GLU A 60 0.24 -1.36 5.78
C GLU A 60 0.79 -0.17 6.57
N VAL A 61 1.03 -0.36 7.87
CA VAL A 61 1.58 0.68 8.74
C VAL A 61 3.06 0.43 9.04
N LEU A 62 3.83 1.49 9.24
CA LEU A 62 5.28 1.50 9.24
C LEU A 62 5.82 1.90 10.63
N PRO A 63 5.87 0.98 11.61
CA PRO A 63 6.29 1.28 12.98
C PRO A 63 7.73 1.80 13.08
N ASP A 64 8.62 1.39 12.17
CA ASP A 64 10.00 1.87 12.14
C ASP A 64 10.11 3.36 11.75
N LYS A 65 9.08 3.92 11.12
CA LYS A 65 9.04 5.30 10.64
C LYS A 65 8.23 6.22 11.56
N ALA A 66 7.19 5.71 12.19
CA ALA A 66 6.31 6.47 13.06
C ALA A 66 5.84 5.61 14.25
N PRO A 67 6.74 5.21 15.16
CA PRO A 67 6.45 4.22 16.20
C PRO A 67 5.31 4.62 17.12
N LYS A 68 5.25 5.88 17.57
CA LYS A 68 4.20 6.37 18.48
C LYS A 68 2.86 6.48 17.78
N THR A 69 2.86 6.98 16.56
CA THR A 69 1.66 7.09 15.72
C THR A 69 1.08 5.72 15.40
N VAL A 70 1.93 4.77 14.98
CA VAL A 70 1.50 3.41 14.67
C VAL A 70 0.98 2.69 15.90
N ALA A 71 1.68 2.79 17.05
CA ALA A 71 1.22 2.18 18.30
C ALA A 71 -0.16 2.70 18.71
N ASN A 72 -0.39 4.01 18.62
CA ASN A 72 -1.68 4.65 18.90
C ASN A 72 -2.78 4.18 17.93
N PHE A 73 -2.49 4.19 16.63
CA PHE A 73 -3.44 3.76 15.60
C PHE A 73 -3.82 2.26 15.76
N VAL A 74 -2.83 1.38 15.95
CA VAL A 74 -3.06 -0.04 16.18
C VAL A 74 -3.86 -0.29 17.45
N GLN A 75 -3.65 0.52 18.49
CA GLN A 75 -4.45 0.41 19.70
C GLN A 75 -5.92 0.78 19.45
N TYR A 76 -6.21 1.85 18.70
CA TYR A 76 -7.58 2.18 18.29
C TYR A 76 -8.23 1.06 17.45
N VAL A 77 -7.46 0.39 16.58
CA VAL A 77 -7.94 -0.77 15.82
C VAL A 77 -8.31 -1.93 16.76
N LYS A 78 -7.44 -2.25 17.73
CA LYS A 78 -7.66 -3.32 18.71
C LYS A 78 -8.87 -3.04 19.60
N ASP A 79 -9.07 -1.79 19.97
CA ASP A 79 -10.20 -1.35 20.80
C ASP A 79 -11.53 -1.28 20.01
N GLY A 80 -11.53 -1.60 18.69
CA GLY A 80 -12.70 -1.48 17.82
C GLY A 80 -13.20 -0.04 17.65
N PHE A 81 -12.34 0.94 17.93
CA PHE A 81 -12.73 2.36 17.92
C PHE A 81 -13.24 2.81 16.56
N TYR A 82 -12.65 2.31 15.48
CA TYR A 82 -13.02 2.69 14.11
C TYR A 82 -14.31 2.07 13.61
N ASP A 83 -14.85 1.07 14.34
CA ASP A 83 -16.12 0.44 13.97
C ASP A 83 -17.24 1.50 14.03
N ASP A 84 -18.07 1.48 12.98
CA ASP A 84 -19.19 2.41 12.77
C ASP A 84 -18.78 3.89 12.72
N THR A 85 -17.51 4.19 12.41
CA THR A 85 -17.07 5.54 12.04
C THR A 85 -17.26 5.78 10.54
N ILE A 86 -17.08 7.03 10.11
CA ILE A 86 -17.31 7.44 8.73
C ILE A 86 -16.08 8.14 8.14
N PHE A 87 -16.00 8.15 6.81
CA PHE A 87 -15.24 9.16 6.08
C PHE A 87 -16.07 10.43 6.04
N HIS A 88 -15.84 11.33 6.98
CA HIS A 88 -16.64 12.54 7.21
C HIS A 88 -16.23 13.72 6.34
N ARG A 89 -15.05 13.67 5.70
CA ARG A 89 -14.56 14.71 4.79
C ARG A 89 -13.88 14.08 3.59
N VAL A 90 -14.36 14.42 2.40
CA VAL A 90 -13.87 13.87 1.13
C VAL A 90 -13.66 15.00 0.14
N ILE A 91 -12.41 15.16 -0.30
CA ILE A 91 -12.03 16.13 -1.33
C ILE A 91 -11.41 15.38 -2.51
N LYS A 92 -12.11 15.34 -3.64
CA LYS A 92 -11.81 14.53 -4.83
C LYS A 92 -10.36 14.63 -5.33
N GLY A 93 -9.76 15.81 -5.28
CA GLY A 93 -8.40 16.09 -5.76
C GLY A 93 -7.39 16.27 -4.62
N PHE A 94 -7.68 15.76 -3.42
CA PHE A 94 -6.83 15.97 -2.25
C PHE A 94 -6.72 14.71 -1.38
N MET A 95 -7.72 14.41 -0.56
CA MET A 95 -7.69 13.30 0.39
C MET A 95 -9.10 12.83 0.77
N ILE A 96 -9.18 11.66 1.41
CA ILE A 96 -10.37 11.20 2.15
C ILE A 96 -10.00 11.07 3.63
N GLN A 97 -10.75 11.72 4.51
CA GLN A 97 -10.49 11.79 5.96
C GLN A 97 -11.61 11.11 6.74
N GLY A 98 -11.21 10.28 7.70
CA GLY A 98 -12.15 9.52 8.52
C GLY A 98 -11.63 9.14 9.89
N GLY A 99 -12.36 8.23 10.56
CA GLY A 99 -11.94 7.60 11.81
C GLY A 99 -12.17 8.43 13.07
N GLY A 100 -13.01 9.47 13.04
CA GLY A 100 -13.26 10.27 14.23
C GLY A 100 -14.72 10.53 14.55
N PHE A 101 -15.62 10.31 13.59
CA PHE A 101 -17.05 10.65 13.71
C PHE A 101 -17.94 9.44 13.43
N THR A 102 -19.07 9.40 14.11
CA THR A 102 -20.17 8.47 13.81
C THR A 102 -20.98 8.94 12.61
N ALA A 103 -21.90 8.11 12.11
CA ALA A 103 -22.81 8.47 11.02
C ALA A 103 -23.73 9.68 11.38
N ALA A 104 -23.95 9.94 12.67
CA ALA A 104 -24.67 11.11 13.14
C ALA A 104 -23.79 12.38 13.25
N MET A 105 -22.58 12.36 12.72
CA MET A 105 -21.58 13.45 12.84
C MET A 105 -21.21 13.79 14.28
N ALA A 106 -21.39 12.85 15.21
CA ALA A 106 -20.92 13.00 16.59
C ALA A 106 -19.45 12.52 16.66
N GLN A 107 -18.58 13.37 17.22
CA GLN A 107 -17.19 13.01 17.44
C GLN A 107 -17.08 11.96 18.57
N LYS A 108 -16.33 10.88 18.33
CA LYS A 108 -16.07 9.86 19.35
C LYS A 108 -15.03 10.37 20.36
N PRO A 109 -15.17 10.05 21.66
CA PRO A 109 -14.16 10.36 22.67
C PRO A 109 -12.82 9.71 22.30
N THR A 110 -11.73 10.47 22.36
CA THR A 110 -10.41 10.00 21.97
C THR A 110 -9.49 9.80 23.18
N ARG A 111 -8.45 9.02 22.99
CA ARG A 111 -7.29 8.93 23.89
C ARG A 111 -6.49 10.24 23.82
N PRO A 112 -5.55 10.50 24.77
CA PRO A 112 -4.65 11.63 24.66
C PRO A 112 -3.92 11.69 23.31
N PRO A 113 -3.57 12.90 22.81
CA PRO A 113 -2.88 13.05 21.55
C PRO A 113 -1.47 12.48 21.60
N VAL A 114 -0.92 12.20 20.41
CA VAL A 114 0.46 11.73 20.23
C VAL A 114 1.34 12.85 19.65
N PRO A 115 2.63 12.88 19.99
CA PRO A 115 3.56 13.83 19.40
C PRO A 115 3.70 13.57 17.89
N ILE A 116 3.99 14.65 17.17
CA ILE A 116 4.21 14.60 15.73
C ILE A 116 5.47 13.80 15.36
N GLU A 117 5.37 12.99 14.29
CA GLU A 117 6.48 12.21 13.73
C GLU A 117 6.63 12.47 12.22
N SER A 118 6.32 13.67 11.74
CA SER A 118 6.30 14.01 10.31
C SER A 118 7.68 14.06 9.66
N ASN A 119 8.74 14.34 10.46
CA ASN A 119 10.14 14.36 9.99
C ASN A 119 10.72 12.93 9.94
N ASN A 120 10.02 11.99 9.30
CA ASN A 120 10.40 10.58 9.22
C ASN A 120 10.83 10.13 7.81
N GLY A 121 10.95 11.10 6.89
CA GLY A 121 11.35 10.87 5.49
C GLY A 121 10.25 10.33 4.58
N LEU A 122 9.05 10.04 5.11
CA LEU A 122 7.90 9.64 4.29
C LEU A 122 7.21 10.84 3.67
N LYS A 123 6.54 10.61 2.55
CA LYS A 123 5.89 11.64 1.74
C LYS A 123 4.39 11.42 1.65
N ASN A 124 3.64 12.51 1.56
CA ASN A 124 2.19 12.52 1.35
C ASN A 124 1.86 12.29 -0.13
N VAL A 125 2.31 11.15 -0.65
CA VAL A 125 1.99 10.72 -2.04
C VAL A 125 0.65 10.00 -2.09
N ARG A 126 0.10 9.85 -3.30
CA ARG A 126 -1.13 9.07 -3.50
C ARG A 126 -1.03 7.69 -2.86
N GLY A 127 -2.04 7.33 -2.08
CA GLY A 127 -2.13 6.07 -1.34
C GLY A 127 -1.44 6.09 0.02
N SER A 128 -0.70 7.14 0.40
CA SER A 128 -0.16 7.25 1.75
C SER A 128 -1.27 7.52 2.78
N LEU A 129 -1.08 6.96 3.98
CA LEU A 129 -1.92 7.11 5.16
C LEU A 129 -1.25 8.07 6.13
N ALA A 130 -1.91 9.15 6.50
CA ALA A 130 -1.37 10.17 7.39
C ALA A 130 -2.35 10.57 8.50
N MET A 131 -1.81 11.08 9.62
CA MET A 131 -2.61 11.55 10.75
C MET A 131 -3.19 12.93 10.49
N ALA A 132 -4.48 13.05 10.72
CA ALA A 132 -5.13 14.37 10.82
C ALA A 132 -4.82 15.00 12.18
N ARG A 133 -4.68 16.33 12.21
CA ARG A 133 -4.42 17.14 13.39
C ARG A 133 -5.04 18.52 13.28
N THR A 134 -5.08 19.25 14.36
CA THR A 134 -5.41 20.69 14.38
C THR A 134 -4.18 21.54 13.99
N MET A 135 -4.22 22.83 14.23
CA MET A 135 -3.06 23.71 14.05
C MET A 135 -1.93 23.38 15.02
N ASP A 136 -2.22 22.77 16.17
CA ASP A 136 -1.19 22.24 17.06
C ASP A 136 -0.58 20.95 16.44
N PRO A 137 0.72 20.94 16.17
CA PRO A 137 1.40 19.77 15.62
C PRO A 137 1.26 18.50 16.46
N ASN A 138 1.11 18.61 17.78
CA ASN A 138 1.00 17.51 18.72
C ASN A 138 -0.45 17.18 19.11
N SER A 139 -1.43 17.50 18.29
CA SER A 139 -2.86 17.29 18.56
C SER A 139 -3.48 16.06 17.90
N ALA A 140 -2.68 15.24 17.19
CA ALA A 140 -3.19 14.06 16.50
C ALA A 140 -3.70 13.01 17.50
N THR A 141 -4.92 12.50 17.28
CA THR A 141 -5.53 11.46 18.13
C THR A 141 -5.89 10.21 17.34
N ALA A 142 -7.12 10.13 16.81
CA ALA A 142 -7.63 8.95 16.11
C ALA A 142 -7.82 9.18 14.61
N GLN A 143 -8.10 10.42 14.18
CA GLN A 143 -8.45 10.70 12.80
C GLN A 143 -7.25 10.57 11.87
N PHE A 144 -7.49 9.96 10.72
CA PHE A 144 -6.51 9.78 9.65
C PHE A 144 -7.06 10.23 8.31
N PHE A 145 -6.18 10.39 7.33
CA PHE A 145 -6.59 10.58 5.94
C PHE A 145 -5.74 9.71 5.00
N ILE A 146 -6.33 9.39 3.86
CA ILE A 146 -5.64 8.73 2.75
C ILE A 146 -5.50 9.74 1.62
N ASN A 147 -4.28 9.97 1.18
CA ASN A 147 -4.00 10.86 0.07
C ASN A 147 -4.48 10.24 -1.25
N VAL A 148 -5.30 10.96 -2.01
CA VAL A 148 -5.81 10.47 -3.31
C VAL A 148 -5.05 11.03 -4.51
N VAL A 149 -4.15 11.96 -4.24
CA VAL A 149 -3.13 12.53 -5.15
C VAL A 149 -1.85 12.78 -4.36
N ASP A 150 -0.78 13.19 -5.02
CA ASP A 150 0.45 13.63 -4.35
C ASP A 150 0.25 15.03 -3.77
N ASN A 151 0.45 15.16 -2.45
CA ASN A 151 0.23 16.37 -1.67
C ASN A 151 1.53 16.85 -1.01
N ALA A 152 2.54 17.16 -1.81
CA ALA A 152 3.88 17.54 -1.35
C ALA A 152 3.89 18.71 -0.35
N PHE A 153 2.88 19.59 -0.38
CA PHE A 153 2.75 20.70 0.55
C PHE A 153 2.42 20.27 2.00
N LEU A 154 2.02 19.00 2.21
CA LEU A 154 1.82 18.39 3.52
C LEU A 154 3.09 17.72 4.08
N ASP A 155 4.12 17.56 3.27
CA ASP A 155 5.38 16.95 3.69
C ASP A 155 6.12 17.84 4.67
N TYR A 156 6.86 17.24 5.61
CA TYR A 156 7.73 18.02 6.50
C TYR A 156 8.77 18.82 5.68
N PRO A 157 8.97 20.10 6.01
CA PRO A 157 8.36 20.90 7.08
C PRO A 157 6.96 21.45 6.78
N GLY A 158 6.42 21.22 5.57
CA GLY A 158 5.12 21.72 5.13
C GLY A 158 5.04 23.26 5.07
N GLN A 159 3.82 23.76 4.95
CA GLN A 159 3.56 25.21 4.94
C GLN A 159 3.52 25.81 6.37
N ASP A 160 3.34 24.98 7.37
CA ASP A 160 3.18 25.36 8.77
C ASP A 160 4.41 25.06 9.64
N GLY A 161 5.51 24.62 9.03
CA GLY A 161 6.76 24.25 9.72
C GLY A 161 6.73 22.85 10.36
N ALA A 162 5.61 22.11 10.27
CA ALA A 162 5.42 20.84 10.95
C ALA A 162 5.06 19.69 10.00
N GLY A 163 4.28 19.94 8.96
CA GLY A 163 3.78 18.93 8.04
C GLY A 163 2.81 17.94 8.69
N TYR A 164 2.55 16.80 8.03
CA TYR A 164 1.63 15.75 8.49
C TYR A 164 2.34 14.40 8.55
N THR A 165 2.19 13.68 9.67
CA THR A 165 2.84 12.39 9.88
C THR A 165 2.25 11.33 8.96
N VAL A 166 2.98 10.96 7.91
CA VAL A 166 2.71 9.73 7.15
C VAL A 166 3.19 8.56 7.98
N PHE A 167 2.34 7.53 8.17
CA PHE A 167 2.66 6.37 9.00
C PHE A 167 2.30 5.04 8.35
N GLY A 168 1.78 5.07 7.11
CA GLY A 168 1.40 3.88 6.37
C GLY A 168 1.02 4.17 4.93
N ARG A 169 0.56 3.15 4.26
CA ARG A 169 0.11 3.21 2.86
C ARG A 169 -0.99 2.19 2.58
N VAL A 170 -1.82 2.46 1.61
CA VAL A 170 -2.77 1.49 1.04
C VAL A 170 -1.98 0.45 0.24
N VAL A 171 -2.22 -0.82 0.52
CA VAL A 171 -1.62 -1.96 -0.20
C VAL A 171 -2.65 -2.73 -1.02
N GLU A 172 -3.95 -2.63 -0.66
CA GLU A 172 -5.07 -3.19 -1.42
C GLU A 172 -6.26 -2.23 -1.36
N GLY A 173 -7.08 -2.17 -2.42
CA GLY A 173 -8.31 -1.39 -2.44
C GLY A 173 -8.14 0.09 -2.80
N MET A 174 -7.11 0.47 -3.56
CA MET A 174 -7.00 1.82 -4.10
C MET A 174 -8.15 2.19 -5.04
N ASP A 175 -8.76 1.22 -5.70
CA ASP A 175 -9.99 1.40 -6.49
C ASP A 175 -11.19 1.76 -5.60
N VAL A 176 -11.26 1.20 -4.38
CA VAL A 176 -12.26 1.56 -3.36
C VAL A 176 -12.01 2.99 -2.85
N VAL A 177 -10.76 3.37 -2.60
CA VAL A 177 -10.39 4.75 -2.27
C VAL A 177 -10.82 5.71 -3.39
N ASP A 178 -10.65 5.30 -4.66
CA ASP A 178 -11.10 6.10 -5.81
C ASP A 178 -12.63 6.20 -5.92
N LYS A 179 -13.37 5.16 -5.56
CA LYS A 179 -14.84 5.24 -5.44
C LYS A 179 -15.23 6.25 -4.36
N ILE A 180 -14.62 6.17 -3.18
CA ILE A 180 -14.92 7.08 -2.06
C ILE A 180 -14.61 8.54 -2.44
N ARG A 181 -13.45 8.85 -3.04
CA ARG A 181 -13.13 10.23 -3.44
C ARG A 181 -14.06 10.80 -4.50
N ALA A 182 -14.78 9.95 -5.22
CA ALA A 182 -15.69 10.34 -6.29
C ALA A 182 -17.13 10.56 -5.82
N VAL A 183 -17.46 10.26 -4.56
CA VAL A 183 -18.82 10.45 -4.05
C VAL A 183 -19.21 11.93 -4.05
N PRO A 184 -20.47 12.26 -4.34
CA PRO A 184 -20.94 13.65 -4.23
C PRO A 184 -20.85 14.16 -2.78
N THR A 185 -20.31 15.35 -2.59
CA THR A 185 -20.19 16.00 -1.29
C THR A 185 -21.12 17.22 -1.16
N GLY A 186 -21.39 17.61 0.07
CA GLY A 186 -22.13 18.82 0.44
C GLY A 186 -21.23 19.88 1.08
N GLY A 187 -21.82 20.73 1.92
CA GLY A 187 -21.07 21.73 2.69
C GLY A 187 -20.03 21.08 3.58
N GLY A 188 -18.83 21.69 3.68
CA GLY A 188 -17.72 21.16 4.48
C GLY A 188 -17.10 19.87 3.92
N ASP A 189 -17.26 19.59 2.63
CA ASP A 189 -16.74 18.38 1.95
C ASP A 189 -17.31 17.06 2.51
N VAL A 190 -18.47 17.11 3.18
CA VAL A 190 -19.14 15.94 3.76
C VAL A 190 -19.83 15.13 2.67
N PRO A 191 -19.59 13.82 2.54
CA PRO A 191 -20.32 12.96 1.62
C PRO A 191 -21.83 13.04 1.80
N ARG A 192 -22.60 13.24 0.69
CA ARG A 192 -24.08 13.27 0.72
C ARG A 192 -24.68 11.92 1.10
N THR A 193 -24.01 10.83 0.71
CA THR A 193 -24.31 9.47 1.16
C THR A 193 -23.19 9.06 2.10
N THR A 194 -23.55 8.65 3.30
CA THR A 194 -22.59 8.28 4.34
C THR A 194 -21.67 7.15 3.86
N VAL A 195 -20.36 7.38 3.91
CA VAL A 195 -19.34 6.35 3.66
C VAL A 195 -18.90 5.78 4.99
N LEU A 196 -19.40 4.58 5.31
CA LEU A 196 -19.22 3.93 6.61
C LEU A 196 -17.95 3.09 6.62
N ILE A 197 -17.19 3.16 7.70
CA ILE A 197 -16.19 2.18 8.10
C ILE A 197 -16.91 1.19 9.03
N LYS A 198 -17.32 0.05 8.49
CA LYS A 198 -18.06 -0.98 9.22
C LYS A 198 -17.19 -1.63 10.29
N SER A 199 -15.91 -1.83 9.98
CA SER A 199 -14.94 -2.35 10.93
C SER A 199 -13.51 -2.08 10.47
N ALA A 200 -12.56 -2.10 11.44
CA ALA A 200 -11.13 -2.11 11.18
C ALA A 200 -10.47 -3.24 11.98
N ARG A 201 -9.71 -4.12 11.32
CA ARG A 201 -9.09 -5.30 11.95
C ARG A 201 -7.65 -5.48 11.49
N LEU A 202 -6.81 -5.95 12.42
CA LEU A 202 -5.49 -6.43 12.05
C LEU A 202 -5.62 -7.67 11.16
N VAL A 203 -4.81 -7.73 10.11
CA VAL A 203 -4.74 -8.85 9.17
C VAL A 203 -3.29 -9.25 8.93
N ASN A 204 -3.06 -10.51 8.55
CA ASN A 204 -1.74 -11.07 8.25
C ASN A 204 -1.30 -10.75 6.83
#